data_7d89b03fb0454fc00045ae2358df0469
#
_entry.id   7d89b03fb0454fc00045ae2358df0469
#
_cell.length_a   1.000
_cell.length_b   1.000
_cell.length_c   1.000
_cell.angle_alpha   90.00
_cell.angle_beta   90.00
_cell.angle_gamma   90.00
#
_symmetry.space_group_name_H-M   'P 1'
#
loop_
_entity.id
_entity.type
_entity.pdbx_description
1 polymer ?
#
loop_
_entity_poly.entity_id
_entity_poly.type
_entity_poly.pdbx_seq_one_letter_code
_entity_poly.pdbx_strand_id
1 'polypeptide(L)'
;MAIIHDIVSAKQQARKLLVLLVDPEKQDSLAAMGSLLCLPDMIFVGGSTGAYSQACLSQLRAHTDRPILLFPGNIAQFTPTADALLFLTLLNARTPEVLIIPHIQIAQQVLQSGIEVISMGYILIDGAHQSSVERATHCTPIPQSDSAMILSTAIAGQLMGKQLIYLEAGS
;
A
#
# COMPACT_ATOMS: atom_id res chain seq x y z
N MET A 1 5.15 8.44 17.69
CA MET A 1 4.12 7.42 17.98
C MET A 1 4.03 6.54 16.73
N ALA A 2 3.80 5.23 16.84
CA ALA A 2 3.74 4.38 15.65
C ALA A 2 2.45 4.67 14.86
N ILE A 3 2.55 4.77 13.54
CA ILE A 3 1.42 5.12 12.65
C ILE A 3 0.29 4.10 12.75
N ILE A 4 0.64 2.82 12.93
CA ILE A 4 -0.38 1.78 13.12
C ILE A 4 -1.26 2.06 14.34
N HIS A 5 -0.72 2.66 15.42
CA HIS A 5 -1.51 3.01 16.59
C HIS A 5 -2.53 4.12 16.29
N ASP A 6 -2.17 5.09 15.45
CA ASP A 6 -3.09 6.16 15.03
C ASP A 6 -4.23 5.60 14.18
N ILE A 7 -3.94 4.65 13.29
CA ILE A 7 -4.95 3.94 12.49
C ILE A 7 -5.89 3.13 13.38
N VAL A 8 -5.35 2.37 14.34
CA VAL A 8 -6.14 1.57 15.27
C VAL A 8 -7.00 2.46 16.18
N SER A 9 -6.43 3.56 16.68
CA SER A 9 -7.15 4.54 17.50
C SER A 9 -8.32 5.18 16.73
N ALA A 10 -8.08 5.56 15.47
CA ALA A 10 -9.14 6.10 14.62
C ALA A 10 -10.28 5.07 14.43
N LYS A 11 -9.94 3.79 14.20
CA LYS A 11 -10.92 2.71 14.11
C LYS A 11 -11.73 2.55 15.39
N GLN A 12 -11.08 2.57 16.56
CA GLN A 12 -11.77 2.46 17.86
C GLN A 12 -12.73 3.62 18.12
N GLN A 13 -12.39 4.80 17.59
CA GLN A 13 -13.23 6.02 17.69
C GLN A 13 -14.27 6.10 16.56
N ALA A 14 -14.41 5.07 15.72
CA ALA A 14 -15.24 5.07 14.51
C ALA A 14 -14.93 6.25 13.55
N ARG A 15 -13.71 6.80 13.62
CA ARG A 15 -13.23 7.88 12.75
C ARG A 15 -12.67 7.30 11.48
N LYS A 16 -13.10 7.81 10.34
CA LYS A 16 -12.53 7.46 9.02
C LYS A 16 -11.29 8.31 8.78
N LEU A 17 -10.30 7.71 8.12
CA LEU A 17 -9.08 8.38 7.67
C LEU A 17 -9.14 8.57 6.16
N LEU A 18 -8.77 9.75 5.70
CA LEU A 18 -8.56 10.03 4.29
C LEU A 18 -7.09 9.74 3.95
N VAL A 19 -6.86 8.89 2.97
CA VAL A 19 -5.53 8.58 2.46
C VAL A 19 -5.44 9.01 1.01
N LEU A 20 -4.38 9.76 0.68
CA LEU A 20 -4.07 10.12 -0.70
C LEU A 20 -2.99 9.16 -1.23
N LEU A 21 -3.28 8.44 -2.32
CA LEU A 21 -2.28 7.66 -3.04
C LEU A 21 -1.62 8.52 -4.11
N VAL A 22 -0.29 8.64 -4.02
CA VAL A 22 0.55 9.33 -4.99
C VAL A 22 1.36 8.30 -5.77
N ASP A 23 1.18 8.28 -7.08
CA ASP A 23 1.97 7.46 -8.00
C ASP A 23 3.14 8.32 -8.53
N PRO A 24 4.40 7.97 -8.19
CA PRO A 24 5.56 8.74 -8.61
C PRO A 24 5.77 8.82 -10.12
N GLU A 25 5.22 7.87 -10.88
CA GLU A 25 5.35 7.87 -12.35
C GLU A 25 4.37 8.85 -13.01
N LYS A 26 3.33 9.28 -12.30
CA LYS A 26 2.35 10.26 -12.77
C LYS A 26 2.66 11.67 -12.26
N GLN A 27 3.95 12.02 -12.20
CA GLN A 27 4.48 13.19 -11.48
C GLN A 27 4.07 14.59 -12.02
N ASP A 28 3.41 14.70 -13.16
CA ASP A 28 2.92 16.01 -13.64
C ASP A 28 1.99 16.72 -12.66
N SER A 29 1.65 16.04 -11.56
CA SER A 29 0.66 16.50 -10.60
C SER A 29 1.20 16.95 -9.23
N LEU A 30 2.44 16.65 -8.82
CA LEU A 30 2.90 16.99 -7.47
C LEU A 30 2.92 18.51 -7.22
N ALA A 31 3.40 19.28 -8.18
CA ALA A 31 3.39 20.74 -8.09
C ALA A 31 1.98 21.32 -8.13
N ALA A 32 1.05 20.67 -8.86
CA ALA A 32 -0.34 21.06 -8.92
C ALA A 32 -1.13 20.64 -7.66
N MET A 33 -0.67 19.64 -6.94
CA MET A 33 -1.30 19.16 -5.70
C MET A 33 -1.11 20.09 -4.51
N GLY A 34 -0.01 20.85 -4.44
CA GLY A 34 0.24 21.94 -3.49
C GLY A 34 -0.47 21.80 -2.14
N SER A 35 -1.44 22.67 -1.88
CA SER A 35 -2.21 22.68 -0.64
C SER A 35 -3.08 21.42 -0.42
N LEU A 36 -3.39 20.65 -1.47
CA LEU A 36 -4.16 19.41 -1.32
C LEU A 36 -3.42 18.34 -0.51
N LEU A 37 -2.08 18.38 -0.49
CA LEU A 37 -1.26 17.47 0.29
C LEU A 37 -1.40 17.62 1.82
N CYS A 38 -2.03 18.70 2.27
CA CYS A 38 -2.32 18.93 3.68
C CYS A 38 -3.70 18.37 4.13
N LEU A 39 -4.57 18.01 3.18
CA LEU A 39 -5.93 17.55 3.49
C LEU A 39 -6.01 16.11 4.00
N PRO A 40 -5.26 15.12 3.44
CA PRO A 40 -5.34 13.74 3.90
C PRO A 40 -4.77 13.59 5.31
N ASP A 41 -5.19 12.54 6.00
CA ASP A 41 -4.60 12.13 7.28
C ASP A 41 -3.21 11.52 7.07
N MET A 42 -2.97 10.86 5.91
CA MET A 42 -1.69 10.28 5.52
C MET A 42 -1.59 10.16 3.99
N ILE A 43 -0.37 9.99 3.51
CA ILE A 43 -0.07 9.83 2.08
C ILE A 43 0.54 8.45 1.85
N PHE A 44 -0.04 7.70 0.91
CA PHE A 44 0.57 6.50 0.38
C PHE A 44 1.36 6.86 -0.87
N VAL A 45 2.58 6.36 -0.98
CA VAL A 45 3.41 6.54 -2.18
C VAL A 45 3.64 5.19 -2.81
N GLY A 46 3.14 4.99 -4.03
CA GLY A 46 3.19 3.72 -4.70
C GLY A 46 2.74 3.76 -6.13
N GLY A 47 3.23 2.78 -6.90
CA GLY A 47 2.84 2.52 -8.27
C GLY A 47 3.07 1.05 -8.59
N SER A 48 2.55 0.55 -9.71
CA SER A 48 2.70 -0.85 -10.11
C SER A 48 4.07 -1.13 -10.75
N THR A 49 4.78 -0.11 -11.21
CA THR A 49 6.08 -0.20 -11.92
C THR A 49 7.03 0.86 -11.39
N GLY A 50 8.26 0.88 -11.91
CA GLY A 50 9.27 1.89 -11.57
C GLY A 50 9.93 1.73 -10.21
N ALA A 51 10.86 2.62 -9.92
CA ALA A 51 11.51 2.77 -8.62
C ALA A 51 11.18 4.15 -8.04
N TYR A 52 11.08 4.25 -6.71
CA TYR A 52 10.97 5.58 -6.11
C TYR A 52 12.27 6.33 -6.28
N SER A 53 12.20 7.55 -6.75
CA SER A 53 13.31 8.46 -6.56
C SER A 53 13.20 9.05 -5.14
N GLN A 54 14.31 9.09 -4.43
CA GLN A 54 14.41 9.82 -3.16
C GLN A 54 13.97 11.28 -3.32
N ALA A 55 14.14 11.83 -4.53
CA ALA A 55 13.67 13.17 -4.89
C ALA A 55 12.15 13.32 -4.76
N CYS A 56 11.36 12.31 -5.14
CA CYS A 56 9.89 12.35 -5.01
C CYS A 56 9.46 12.46 -3.54
N LEU A 57 10.04 11.65 -2.64
CA LEU A 57 9.72 11.73 -1.21
C LEU A 57 10.16 13.07 -0.61
N SER A 58 11.33 13.58 -1.00
CA SER A 58 11.81 14.89 -0.56
C SER A 58 10.89 16.03 -1.02
N GLN A 59 10.40 15.96 -2.25
CA GLN A 59 9.41 16.92 -2.77
C GLN A 59 8.09 16.85 -2.00
N LEU A 60 7.56 15.65 -1.75
CA LEU A 60 6.36 15.49 -0.93
C LEU A 60 6.57 16.08 0.46
N ARG A 61 7.69 15.77 1.10
CA ARG A 61 8.02 16.24 2.45
C ARG A 61 8.16 17.78 2.53
N ALA A 62 8.55 18.44 1.45
CA ALA A 62 8.59 19.91 1.38
C ALA A 62 7.20 20.56 1.39
N HIS A 63 6.13 19.81 1.10
CA HIS A 63 4.78 20.33 0.98
C HIS A 63 3.82 19.82 2.07
N THR A 64 4.24 18.85 2.91
CA THR A 64 3.35 18.28 3.93
C THR A 64 4.12 17.67 5.10
N ASP A 65 3.54 17.83 6.30
CA ASP A 65 3.97 17.13 7.54
C ASP A 65 3.19 15.83 7.77
N ARG A 66 2.30 15.44 6.83
CA ARG A 66 1.52 14.22 6.97
C ARG A 66 2.42 12.98 6.87
N PRO A 67 2.09 11.89 7.59
CA PRO A 67 2.82 10.64 7.45
C PRO A 67 2.83 10.15 6.00
N ILE A 68 4.02 9.78 5.52
CA ILE A 68 4.23 9.21 4.18
C ILE A 68 4.56 7.73 4.33
N LEU A 69 3.69 6.88 3.80
CA LEU A 69 3.83 5.43 3.85
C LEU A 69 4.14 4.88 2.44
N LEU A 70 5.12 4.01 2.36
CA LEU A 70 5.37 3.29 1.11
C LEU A 70 4.26 2.28 0.85
N PHE A 71 3.71 2.30 -0.36
CA PHE A 71 2.73 1.35 -0.89
C PHE A 71 3.33 0.66 -2.13
N PRO A 72 4.37 -0.19 -1.96
CA PRO A 72 5.20 -0.64 -3.07
C PRO A 72 4.52 -1.72 -3.90
N GLY A 73 4.56 -1.58 -5.24
CA GLY A 73 4.21 -2.64 -6.18
C GLY A 73 5.37 -3.62 -6.46
N ASN A 74 6.61 -3.23 -6.12
CA ASN A 74 7.79 -4.09 -6.25
C ASN A 74 8.91 -3.68 -5.27
N ILE A 75 9.92 -4.55 -5.12
CA ILE A 75 11.02 -4.37 -4.15
C ILE A 75 11.92 -3.15 -4.43
N ALA A 76 12.03 -2.72 -5.69
CA ALA A 76 12.84 -1.55 -6.06
C ALA A 76 12.24 -0.24 -5.53
N GLN A 77 11.01 -0.28 -5.06
CA GLN A 77 10.31 0.87 -4.48
C GLN A 77 10.55 1.03 -2.98
N PHE A 78 11.41 0.24 -2.37
CA PHE A 78 11.76 0.43 -0.97
C PHE A 78 12.79 1.55 -0.77
N THR A 79 12.54 2.40 0.22
CA THR A 79 13.48 3.39 0.74
C THR A 79 13.23 3.62 2.22
N PRO A 80 14.29 3.75 3.05
CA PRO A 80 14.13 3.95 4.50
C PRO A 80 13.74 5.38 4.89
N THR A 81 13.53 6.28 3.93
CA THR A 81 13.27 7.72 4.20
C THR A 81 11.79 8.05 4.38
N ALA A 82 10.89 7.08 4.16
CA ALA A 82 9.48 7.20 4.50
C ALA A 82 9.24 6.94 6.00
N ASP A 83 8.03 7.25 6.48
CA ASP A 83 7.68 7.05 7.88
C ASP A 83 7.29 5.60 8.18
N ALA A 84 6.68 4.90 7.22
CA ALA A 84 6.35 3.49 7.33
C ALA A 84 6.36 2.78 5.98
N LEU A 85 6.44 1.44 6.05
CA LEU A 85 6.29 0.54 4.91
C LEU A 85 5.03 -0.30 5.08
N LEU A 86 4.13 -0.24 4.12
CA LEU A 86 3.05 -1.20 3.98
C LEU A 86 3.62 -2.49 3.37
N PHE A 87 3.81 -3.51 4.20
CA PHE A 87 4.38 -4.80 3.79
C PHE A 87 3.27 -5.66 3.19
N LEU A 88 3.05 -5.46 1.87
CA LEU A 88 1.89 -5.94 1.13
C LEU A 88 2.01 -7.44 0.82
N THR A 89 0.91 -8.17 1.04
CA THR A 89 0.73 -9.54 0.54
C THR A 89 -0.55 -9.61 -0.26
N LEU A 90 -0.45 -9.93 -1.54
CA LEU A 90 -1.62 -10.15 -2.41
C LEU A 90 -2.28 -11.48 -2.05
N LEU A 91 -3.35 -11.43 -1.24
CA LEU A 91 -3.94 -12.61 -0.59
C LEU A 91 -4.61 -13.60 -1.55
N ASN A 92 -5.08 -13.13 -2.70
CA ASN A 92 -5.67 -13.99 -3.73
C ASN A 92 -4.67 -14.37 -4.84
N ALA A 93 -3.38 -14.06 -4.71
CA ALA A 93 -2.32 -14.60 -5.57
C ALA A 93 -2.12 -16.10 -5.32
N ARG A 94 -1.61 -16.81 -6.35
CA ARG A 94 -1.47 -18.28 -6.31
C ARG A 94 -0.05 -18.77 -6.51
N THR A 95 0.90 -17.85 -6.72
CA THR A 95 2.30 -18.20 -7.00
C THR A 95 3.24 -17.65 -5.94
N PRO A 96 4.29 -18.38 -5.55
CA PRO A 96 5.29 -17.92 -4.59
C PRO A 96 5.97 -16.62 -5.03
N GLU A 97 6.14 -16.42 -6.33
CA GLU A 97 6.78 -15.25 -6.95
C GLU A 97 6.05 -13.95 -6.58
N VAL A 98 4.75 -14.02 -6.32
CA VAL A 98 3.94 -12.88 -5.91
C VAL A 98 3.70 -12.87 -4.39
N LEU A 99 3.52 -14.06 -3.79
CA LEU A 99 3.13 -14.18 -2.38
C LEU A 99 4.26 -13.93 -1.40
N ILE A 100 5.48 -14.48 -1.66
CA ILE A 100 6.51 -14.50 -0.63
C ILE A 100 7.92 -14.14 -1.13
N ILE A 101 8.27 -14.42 -2.39
CA ILE A 101 9.63 -14.19 -2.87
C ILE A 101 10.08 -12.73 -2.73
N PRO A 102 9.26 -11.71 -3.10
CA PRO A 102 9.65 -10.31 -2.90
C PRO A 102 9.91 -9.96 -1.44
N HIS A 103 9.14 -10.53 -0.52
CA HIS A 103 9.32 -10.31 0.93
C HIS A 103 10.65 -10.88 1.41
N ILE A 104 11.02 -12.09 0.98
CA ILE A 104 12.30 -12.73 1.32
C ILE A 104 13.47 -11.87 0.82
N GLN A 105 13.40 -11.38 -0.41
CA GLN A 105 14.48 -10.60 -1.03
C GLN A 105 14.80 -9.30 -0.29
N ILE A 106 13.78 -8.65 0.31
CA ILE A 106 13.95 -7.33 0.94
C ILE A 106 14.01 -7.39 2.47
N ALA A 107 13.69 -8.53 3.08
CA ALA A 107 13.48 -8.66 4.52
C ALA A 107 14.64 -8.10 5.38
N GLN A 108 15.88 -8.42 5.04
CA GLN A 108 17.05 -7.94 5.79
C GLN A 108 17.21 -6.43 5.68
N GLN A 109 17.03 -5.87 4.50
CA GLN A 109 17.13 -4.43 4.26
C GLN A 109 16.06 -3.68 5.05
N VAL A 110 14.83 -4.18 5.04
CA VAL A 110 13.71 -3.61 5.82
C VAL A 110 14.01 -3.67 7.32
N LEU A 111 14.47 -4.81 7.82
CA LEU A 111 14.81 -4.98 9.26
C LEU A 111 15.91 -4.01 9.67
N GLN A 112 16.98 -3.88 8.88
CA GLN A 112 18.12 -3.01 9.18
C GLN A 112 17.79 -1.52 9.10
N SER A 113 16.78 -1.14 8.33
CA SER A 113 16.37 0.26 8.18
C SER A 113 15.72 0.86 9.42
N GLY A 114 15.12 0.02 10.27
CA GLY A 114 14.33 0.46 11.43
C GLY A 114 13.01 1.15 11.08
N ILE A 115 12.60 1.18 9.81
CA ILE A 115 11.32 1.76 9.38
C ILE A 115 10.15 1.03 10.05
N GLU A 116 9.08 1.74 10.39
CA GLU A 116 7.85 1.09 10.85
C GLU A 116 7.27 0.19 9.73
N VAL A 117 7.04 -1.09 10.06
CA VAL A 117 6.47 -2.06 9.12
C VAL A 117 5.02 -2.36 9.51
N ILE A 118 4.09 -2.11 8.59
CA ILE A 118 2.67 -2.39 8.75
C ILE A 118 2.30 -3.54 7.81
N SER A 119 1.97 -4.70 8.37
CA SER A 119 1.58 -5.87 7.59
C SER A 119 0.19 -5.68 7.00
N MET A 120 0.10 -5.71 5.65
CA MET A 120 -1.15 -5.46 4.94
C MET A 120 -1.50 -6.62 4.00
N GLY A 121 -2.73 -7.12 4.10
CA GLY A 121 -3.32 -8.02 3.12
C GLY A 121 -3.99 -7.21 2.02
N TYR A 122 -3.61 -7.48 0.77
CA TYR A 122 -4.18 -6.85 -0.42
C TYR A 122 -5.10 -7.84 -1.10
N ILE A 123 -6.32 -7.46 -1.40
CA ILE A 123 -7.32 -8.29 -2.10
C ILE A 123 -7.69 -7.61 -3.40
N LEU A 124 -7.37 -8.26 -4.52
CA LEU A 124 -7.73 -7.76 -5.84
C LEU A 124 -9.16 -8.23 -6.17
N ILE A 125 -10.04 -7.27 -6.41
CA ILE A 125 -11.45 -7.46 -6.75
C ILE A 125 -11.65 -7.02 -8.20
N ASP A 126 -12.50 -7.69 -8.94
CA ASP A 126 -12.81 -7.37 -10.32
C ASP A 126 -13.46 -5.97 -10.44
N GLY A 127 -12.78 -5.07 -11.12
CA GLY A 127 -13.24 -3.70 -11.41
C GLY A 127 -13.92 -3.55 -12.78
N ALA A 128 -14.30 -4.65 -13.42
CA ALA A 128 -14.85 -4.72 -14.78
C ALA A 128 -13.85 -4.33 -15.90
N HIS A 129 -12.59 -4.09 -15.57
CA HIS A 129 -11.49 -3.89 -16.53
C HIS A 129 -10.17 -4.34 -15.92
N GLN A 130 -9.23 -4.72 -16.77
CA GLN A 130 -7.94 -5.23 -16.33
C GLN A 130 -7.11 -4.15 -15.64
N SER A 131 -6.87 -4.33 -14.34
CA SER A 131 -6.05 -3.41 -13.54
C SER A 131 -4.54 -3.56 -13.82
N SER A 132 -3.76 -2.57 -13.38
CA SER A 132 -2.29 -2.64 -13.46
C SER A 132 -1.72 -3.76 -12.58
N VAL A 133 -2.33 -4.02 -11.44
CA VAL A 133 -1.94 -5.12 -10.53
C VAL A 133 -2.21 -6.47 -11.18
N GLU A 134 -3.36 -6.64 -11.82
CA GLU A 134 -3.69 -7.87 -12.55
C GLU A 134 -2.66 -8.14 -13.66
N ARG A 135 -2.30 -7.12 -14.45
CA ARG A 135 -1.27 -7.25 -15.49
C ARG A 135 0.09 -7.62 -14.93
N ALA A 136 0.49 -7.00 -13.83
CA ALA A 136 1.82 -7.20 -13.24
C ALA A 136 1.96 -8.54 -12.51
N THR A 137 0.88 -9.05 -11.91
CA THR A 137 0.92 -10.24 -11.05
C THR A 137 0.29 -11.47 -11.66
N HIS A 138 -0.46 -11.32 -12.77
CA HIS A 138 -1.31 -12.36 -13.36
C HIS A 138 -2.29 -12.99 -12.34
N CYS A 139 -2.62 -12.24 -11.29
CA CYS A 139 -3.58 -12.65 -10.28
C CYS A 139 -5.00 -12.54 -10.83
N THR A 140 -5.81 -13.55 -10.63
CA THR A 140 -7.23 -13.50 -10.99
C THR A 140 -7.99 -12.70 -9.94
N PRO A 141 -8.66 -11.60 -10.31
CA PRO A 141 -9.50 -10.83 -9.39
C PRO A 141 -10.68 -11.66 -8.87
N ILE A 142 -11.12 -11.37 -7.64
CA ILE A 142 -12.35 -11.97 -7.10
C ILE A 142 -13.55 -11.18 -7.65
N PRO A 143 -14.56 -11.84 -8.22
CA PRO A 143 -15.75 -11.15 -8.70
C PRO A 143 -16.42 -10.30 -7.61
N GLN A 144 -16.87 -9.09 -7.91
CA GLN A 144 -17.57 -8.21 -6.95
C GLN A 144 -18.82 -8.88 -6.36
N SER A 145 -19.47 -9.74 -7.12
CA SER A 145 -20.66 -10.51 -6.69
C SER A 145 -20.34 -11.59 -5.67
N ASP A 146 -19.07 -12.02 -5.57
CA ASP A 146 -18.66 -13.07 -4.62
C ASP A 146 -18.19 -12.46 -3.29
N SER A 147 -19.12 -11.82 -2.59
CA SER A 147 -18.87 -11.21 -1.28
C SER A 147 -18.42 -12.24 -0.23
N ALA A 148 -18.84 -13.50 -0.37
CA ALA A 148 -18.44 -14.58 0.55
C ALA A 148 -16.93 -14.87 0.40
N MET A 149 -16.42 -14.97 -0.82
CA MET A 149 -14.99 -15.18 -1.08
C MET A 149 -14.17 -13.97 -0.63
N ILE A 150 -14.61 -12.75 -0.93
CA ILE A 150 -13.94 -11.52 -0.48
C ILE A 150 -13.82 -11.51 1.06
N LEU A 151 -14.91 -11.75 1.77
CA LEU A 151 -14.93 -11.79 3.23
C LEU A 151 -14.02 -12.90 3.78
N SER A 152 -14.11 -14.10 3.23
CA SER A 152 -13.28 -15.25 3.66
C SER A 152 -11.80 -14.96 3.45
N THR A 153 -11.42 -14.32 2.34
CA THR A 153 -10.04 -13.93 2.06
C THR A 153 -9.56 -12.87 3.07
N ALA A 154 -10.40 -11.90 3.41
CA ALA A 154 -10.06 -10.89 4.42
C ALA A 154 -9.87 -11.51 5.81
N ILE A 155 -10.74 -12.40 6.22
CA ILE A 155 -10.65 -13.14 7.50
C ILE A 155 -9.37 -13.99 7.52
N ALA A 156 -9.06 -14.70 6.44
CA ALA A 156 -7.82 -15.47 6.34
C ALA A 156 -6.58 -14.56 6.50
N GLY A 157 -6.57 -13.40 5.84
CA GLY A 157 -5.52 -12.40 6.03
C GLY A 157 -5.37 -11.96 7.48
N GLN A 158 -6.47 -11.67 8.16
CA GLN A 158 -6.46 -11.31 9.58
C GLN A 158 -5.89 -12.45 10.45
N LEU A 159 -6.34 -13.69 10.23
CA LEU A 159 -5.83 -14.85 10.96
C LEU A 159 -4.35 -15.14 10.69
N MET A 160 -3.83 -14.76 9.52
CA MET A 160 -2.41 -14.80 9.17
C MET A 160 -1.60 -13.61 9.74
N GLY A 161 -2.21 -12.77 10.58
CA GLY A 161 -1.54 -11.65 11.25
C GLY A 161 -1.44 -10.36 10.44
N LYS A 162 -2.25 -10.19 9.39
CA LYS A 162 -2.33 -8.90 8.69
C LYS A 162 -3.02 -7.86 9.58
N GLN A 163 -2.33 -6.73 9.77
CA GLN A 163 -2.84 -5.62 10.59
C GLN A 163 -3.89 -4.78 9.85
N LEU A 164 -3.76 -4.70 8.53
CA LEU A 164 -4.67 -3.99 7.63
C LEU A 164 -5.11 -4.91 6.48
N ILE A 165 -6.31 -4.67 5.97
CA ILE A 165 -6.81 -5.28 4.74
C ILE A 165 -7.14 -4.16 3.76
N TYR A 166 -6.58 -4.24 2.56
CA TYR A 166 -6.84 -3.32 1.46
C TYR A 166 -7.68 -4.03 0.40
N LEU A 167 -8.78 -3.40 0.03
CA LEU A 167 -9.68 -3.89 -1.02
C LEU A 167 -9.48 -3.02 -2.26
N GLU A 168 -9.00 -3.61 -3.35
CA GLU A 168 -8.79 -2.95 -4.63
C GLU A 168 -9.82 -3.46 -5.63
N ALA A 169 -10.65 -2.55 -6.14
CA ALA A 169 -11.70 -2.88 -7.10
C ALA A 169 -11.45 -2.32 -8.50
N GLY A 170 -10.19 -2.12 -8.84
CA GLY A 170 -9.76 -1.63 -10.15
C GLY A 170 -9.66 -0.11 -10.22
N SER A 171 -8.52 0.34 -10.70
CA SER A 171 -8.16 1.73 -10.99
C SER A 171 -7.64 1.84 -12.42
#